data_094507a7a375110e73395deb86b5e15b
#
_entry.id   094507a7a375110e73395deb86b5e15b
#
_cell.length_a   1.000
_cell.length_b   1.000
_cell.length_c   1.000
_cell.angle_alpha   90.00
_cell.angle_beta   90.00
_cell.angle_gamma   90.00
#
_symmetry.space_group_name_H-M   'P 1'
#
loop_
_entity.id
_entity.type
_entity.pdbx_description
1 polymer ?
#
loop_
_entity_poly.entity_id
_entity_poly.type
_entity_poly.pdbx_seq_one_letter_code
_entity_poly.pdbx_strand_id
1 'polypeptide(L)'
;MNPNLLSVVRFSSWFMGLVNFRSRILIKNIGKGLLWLIGLLVLFYFFEEYTNFNAFLEHIAQWPFAVYSVFITSEIVFGIIPPEFFVKWSESHGLFDTYVANVALLAVISYLAGVLGYYIGAYLSVIPVFKPYFARYIRRYKNLLRRYAGFLIVIGAVTPVPFSAICMLVGATNFNFKSFLLIALTRFLRFAFYSAALFYF
;
A
#
# COMPACT_ATOMS: atom_id res chain seq x y z
N MET A 1 11.86 14.62 -52.87
CA MET A 1 11.81 13.90 -51.57
C MET A 1 11.09 14.79 -50.57
N ASN A 2 9.94 14.34 -50.11
CA ASN A 2 8.95 15.19 -49.42
C ASN A 2 9.44 15.55 -47.99
N PRO A 3 9.65 16.84 -47.64
CA PRO A 3 10.22 17.26 -46.37
C PRO A 3 9.38 16.81 -45.12
N ASN A 4 8.11 16.51 -45.36
CA ASN A 4 7.21 16.03 -44.28
C ASN A 4 7.46 14.58 -43.84
N LEU A 5 8.07 13.74 -44.68
CA LEU A 5 8.44 12.35 -44.33
C LEU A 5 9.65 12.30 -43.38
N LEU A 6 10.60 13.21 -43.55
CA LEU A 6 11.79 13.28 -42.67
C LEU A 6 11.45 13.77 -41.25
N SER A 7 10.45 14.61 -41.08
CA SER A 7 10.01 15.09 -39.77
C SER A 7 9.27 13.98 -39.00
N VAL A 8 8.46 13.17 -39.65
CA VAL A 8 7.73 12.05 -39.05
C VAL A 8 8.68 10.93 -38.61
N VAL A 9 9.67 10.58 -39.43
CA VAL A 9 10.68 9.57 -39.06
C VAL A 9 11.57 10.05 -37.91
N ARG A 10 11.94 11.33 -37.87
CA ARG A 10 12.73 11.93 -36.80
C ARG A 10 11.95 12.00 -35.48
N PHE A 11 10.65 12.26 -35.54
CA PHE A 11 9.79 12.28 -34.36
C PHE A 11 9.59 10.87 -33.79
N SER A 12 9.40 9.86 -34.62
CA SER A 12 9.23 8.46 -34.20
C SER A 12 10.51 7.90 -33.56
N SER A 13 11.69 8.19 -34.11
CA SER A 13 12.96 7.74 -33.56
C SER A 13 13.30 8.42 -32.22
N TRP A 14 12.94 9.71 -32.06
CA TRP A 14 13.10 10.44 -30.82
C TRP A 14 12.12 9.92 -29.74
N PHE A 15 10.88 9.61 -30.10
CA PHE A 15 9.87 9.06 -29.20
C PHE A 15 10.22 7.62 -28.76
N MET A 16 10.72 6.76 -29.66
CA MET A 16 11.20 5.43 -29.34
C MET A 16 12.45 5.45 -28.42
N GLY A 17 13.37 6.40 -28.63
CA GLY A 17 14.52 6.59 -27.76
C GLY A 17 14.12 6.99 -26.33
N LEU A 18 13.13 7.86 -26.18
CA LEU A 18 12.58 8.28 -24.88
C LEU A 18 11.81 7.16 -24.15
N VAL A 19 11.05 6.37 -24.91
CA VAL A 19 10.32 5.21 -24.36
C VAL A 19 11.31 4.15 -23.88
N ASN A 20 12.33 3.81 -24.67
CA ASN A 20 13.35 2.81 -24.28
C ASN A 20 14.21 3.25 -23.09
N PHE A 21 14.56 4.53 -22.99
CA PHE A 21 15.33 5.02 -21.85
C PHE A 21 14.50 5.04 -20.55
N ARG A 22 13.23 5.46 -20.63
CA ARG A 22 12.32 5.44 -19.46
C ARG A 22 11.96 4.02 -19.03
N SER A 23 11.74 3.10 -19.97
CA SER A 23 11.43 1.72 -19.64
C SER A 23 12.59 1.00 -18.95
N ARG A 24 13.84 1.21 -19.36
CA ARG A 24 15.03 0.63 -18.70
C ARG A 24 15.19 1.12 -17.26
N ILE A 25 14.98 2.41 -16.99
CA ILE A 25 15.04 2.95 -15.62
C ILE A 25 13.88 2.42 -14.77
N LEU A 26 12.66 2.33 -15.34
CA LEU A 26 11.50 1.76 -14.68
C LEU A 26 11.72 0.29 -14.34
N ILE A 27 12.16 -0.53 -15.28
CA ILE A 27 12.45 -1.96 -15.09
C ILE A 27 13.54 -2.16 -14.03
N LYS A 28 14.61 -1.36 -14.04
CA LYS A 28 15.67 -1.43 -13.03
C LYS A 28 15.17 -1.05 -11.63
N ASN A 29 14.30 -0.06 -11.51
CA ASN A 29 13.74 0.36 -10.22
C ASN A 29 12.66 -0.59 -9.72
N ILE A 30 11.83 -1.14 -10.61
CA ILE A 30 10.87 -2.21 -10.29
C ILE A 30 11.63 -3.47 -9.85
N GLY A 31 12.71 -3.85 -10.55
CA GLY A 31 13.55 -4.98 -10.16
C GLY A 31 14.16 -4.84 -8.77
N LYS A 32 14.63 -3.63 -8.42
CA LYS A 32 15.10 -3.34 -7.06
C LYS A 32 13.99 -3.43 -6.02
N GLY A 33 12.78 -2.92 -6.33
CA GLY A 33 11.63 -3.02 -5.45
C GLY A 33 11.20 -4.47 -5.23
N LEU A 34 11.20 -5.28 -6.30
CA LEU A 34 10.91 -6.72 -6.22
C LEU A 34 11.97 -7.48 -5.40
N LEU A 35 13.25 -7.17 -5.58
CA LEU A 35 14.34 -7.74 -4.78
C LEU A 35 14.19 -7.40 -3.29
N TRP A 36 13.82 -6.18 -2.97
CA TRP A 36 13.52 -5.76 -1.60
C TRP A 36 12.32 -6.51 -1.02
N LEU A 37 11.26 -6.68 -1.81
CA LEU A 37 10.06 -7.44 -1.41
C LEU A 37 10.42 -8.92 -1.17
N ILE A 38 11.18 -9.54 -2.07
CA ILE A 38 11.66 -10.92 -1.91
C ILE A 38 12.56 -11.03 -0.66
N GLY A 39 13.47 -10.09 -0.45
CA GLY A 39 14.33 -10.05 0.74
C GLY A 39 13.51 -9.96 2.04
N LEU A 40 12.45 -9.18 2.04
CA LEU A 40 11.55 -9.02 3.18
C LEU A 40 10.73 -10.29 3.43
N LEU A 41 10.25 -10.96 2.37
CA LEU A 41 9.54 -12.24 2.47
C LEU A 41 10.46 -13.36 2.99
N VAL A 42 11.71 -13.40 2.51
CA VAL A 42 12.73 -14.35 2.99
C VAL A 42 13.08 -14.09 4.45
N LEU A 43 13.25 -12.83 4.83
CA LEU A 43 13.49 -12.45 6.22
C LEU A 43 12.32 -12.86 7.11
N PHE A 44 11.07 -12.67 6.66
CA PHE A 44 9.87 -13.06 7.37
C PHE A 44 9.78 -14.59 7.53
N TYR A 45 10.10 -15.34 6.48
CA TYR A 45 10.15 -16.81 6.50
C TYR A 45 11.17 -17.32 7.54
N PHE A 46 12.40 -16.77 7.55
CA PHE A 46 13.40 -17.13 8.54
C PHE A 46 12.99 -16.72 9.95
N PHE A 47 12.32 -15.59 10.11
CA PHE A 47 11.83 -15.12 11.41
C PHE A 47 10.76 -16.07 11.97
N GLU A 48 9.87 -16.58 11.13
CA GLU A 48 8.84 -17.56 11.49
C GLU A 48 9.46 -18.90 11.92
N GLU A 49 10.52 -19.35 11.26
CA GLU A 49 11.17 -20.62 11.54
C GLU A 49 12.07 -20.61 12.79
N TYR A 50 12.74 -19.48 13.07
CA TYR A 50 13.67 -19.33 14.19
C TYR A 50 13.04 -18.89 15.51
N THR A 51 11.85 -18.30 15.47
CA THR A 51 11.13 -17.90 16.68
C THR A 51 9.97 -18.86 16.90
N ASN A 52 9.68 -19.20 18.17
CA ASN A 52 8.42 -19.84 18.54
C ASN A 52 7.23 -18.89 18.30
N PHE A 53 7.24 -18.26 17.09
CA PHE A 53 6.30 -17.22 16.70
C PHE A 53 4.87 -17.75 16.69
N ASN A 54 4.68 -19.02 16.31
CA ASN A 54 3.38 -19.68 16.35
C ASN A 54 2.86 -19.82 17.78
N ALA A 55 3.70 -20.21 18.75
CA ALA A 55 3.31 -20.30 20.15
C ALA A 55 3.01 -18.91 20.76
N PHE A 56 3.76 -17.89 20.35
CA PHE A 56 3.50 -16.50 20.74
C PHE A 56 2.19 -15.98 20.14
N LEU A 57 1.92 -16.30 18.86
CA LEU A 57 0.66 -15.94 18.20
C LEU A 57 -0.54 -16.66 18.83
N GLU A 58 -0.42 -17.94 19.15
CA GLU A 58 -1.48 -18.70 19.83
C GLU A 58 -1.78 -18.12 21.22
N HIS A 59 -0.76 -17.69 21.95
CA HIS A 59 -0.97 -17.04 23.25
C HIS A 59 -1.67 -15.68 23.10
N ILE A 60 -1.28 -14.85 22.12
CA ILE A 60 -1.92 -13.56 21.87
C ILE A 60 -3.31 -13.74 21.26
N ALA A 61 -3.53 -14.78 20.44
CA ALA A 61 -4.80 -15.05 19.78
C ALA A 61 -5.98 -15.20 20.74
N GLN A 62 -5.70 -15.59 22.01
CA GLN A 62 -6.71 -15.69 23.05
C GLN A 62 -7.18 -14.32 23.58
N TRP A 63 -6.44 -13.25 23.26
CA TRP A 63 -6.71 -11.89 23.75
C TRP A 63 -7.14 -10.99 22.59
N PRO A 64 -8.43 -10.86 22.27
CA PRO A 64 -8.89 -10.08 21.12
C PRO A 64 -8.36 -8.65 21.08
N PHE A 65 -8.34 -7.96 22.23
CA PHE A 65 -7.80 -6.59 22.32
C PHE A 65 -6.32 -6.49 21.96
N ALA A 66 -5.51 -7.49 22.32
CA ALA A 66 -4.09 -7.54 21.94
C ALA A 66 -3.93 -7.70 20.43
N VAL A 67 -4.69 -8.61 19.82
CA VAL A 67 -4.67 -8.84 18.37
C VAL A 67 -5.08 -7.59 17.59
N TYR A 68 -6.16 -6.94 17.98
CA TYR A 68 -6.58 -5.67 17.35
C TYR A 68 -5.55 -4.55 17.54
N SER A 69 -4.87 -4.48 18.69
CA SER A 69 -3.80 -3.51 18.93
C SER A 69 -2.59 -3.75 18.03
N VAL A 70 -2.20 -5.01 17.85
CA VAL A 70 -1.14 -5.42 16.91
C VAL A 70 -1.55 -5.08 15.47
N PHE A 71 -2.79 -5.35 15.09
CA PHE A 71 -3.32 -5.02 13.77
C PHE A 71 -3.29 -3.50 13.51
N ILE A 72 -3.81 -2.68 14.44
CA ILE A 72 -3.81 -1.22 14.34
C ILE A 72 -2.38 -0.71 14.18
N THR A 73 -1.46 -1.18 15.03
CA THR A 73 -0.05 -0.77 14.97
C THR A 73 0.58 -1.16 13.64
N SER A 74 0.35 -2.38 13.18
CA SER A 74 0.84 -2.86 11.89
C SER A 74 0.31 -2.00 10.73
N GLU A 75 -0.98 -1.70 10.69
CA GLU A 75 -1.59 -0.89 9.63
C GLU A 75 -1.06 0.55 9.63
N ILE A 76 -0.81 1.15 10.79
CA ILE A 76 -0.23 2.50 10.90
C ILE A 76 1.25 2.48 10.46
N VAL A 77 2.02 1.47 10.86
CA VAL A 77 3.45 1.31 10.54
C VAL A 77 3.65 0.56 9.22
N PHE A 78 2.98 1.00 8.15
CA PHE A 78 3.09 0.49 6.78
C PHE A 78 2.43 -0.86 6.48
N GLY A 79 1.57 -1.41 7.35
CA GLY A 79 0.90 -2.68 7.07
C GLY A 79 1.88 -3.83 6.89
N ILE A 80 2.80 -3.99 7.83
CA ILE A 80 3.88 -4.99 7.78
C ILE A 80 3.29 -6.40 7.83
N ILE A 81 2.26 -6.61 8.64
CA ILE A 81 1.59 -7.92 8.77
C ILE A 81 0.43 -7.97 7.78
N PRO A 82 0.37 -8.98 6.91
CA PRO A 82 -0.73 -9.13 5.97
C PRO A 82 -2.09 -9.23 6.70
N PRO A 83 -3.12 -8.47 6.27
CA PRO A 83 -4.43 -8.47 6.93
C PRO A 83 -5.14 -9.82 6.85
N GLU A 84 -4.73 -10.70 5.95
CA GLU A 84 -5.24 -12.06 5.78
C GLU A 84 -5.10 -12.89 7.05
N PHE A 85 -4.02 -12.71 7.81
CA PHE A 85 -3.81 -13.35 9.11
C PHE A 85 -4.91 -13.00 10.10
N PHE A 86 -5.26 -11.72 10.16
CA PHE A 86 -6.28 -11.23 11.08
C PHE A 86 -7.69 -11.64 10.66
N VAL A 87 -7.94 -11.72 9.36
CA VAL A 87 -9.20 -12.22 8.80
C VAL A 87 -9.37 -13.69 9.14
N LYS A 88 -8.34 -14.52 8.96
CA LYS A 88 -8.36 -15.93 9.37
C LYS A 88 -8.52 -16.11 10.88
N TRP A 89 -7.80 -15.31 11.67
CA TRP A 89 -7.92 -15.33 13.12
C TRP A 89 -9.36 -15.01 13.58
N SER A 90 -10.05 -14.08 12.90
CA SER A 90 -11.39 -13.66 13.24
C SER A 90 -12.49 -14.73 12.98
N GLU A 91 -12.13 -15.85 12.33
CA GLU A 91 -13.03 -16.98 12.11
C GLU A 91 -13.34 -17.72 13.42
N SER A 92 -12.34 -17.95 14.25
CA SER A 92 -12.46 -18.68 15.52
C SER A 92 -12.39 -17.79 16.76
N HIS A 93 -11.92 -16.56 16.60
CA HIS A 93 -11.74 -15.60 17.68
C HIS A 93 -12.19 -14.22 17.22
N GLY A 94 -12.60 -13.36 18.14
CA GLY A 94 -12.96 -11.98 17.82
C GLY A 94 -13.67 -11.30 18.97
N LEU A 95 -14.00 -10.01 18.78
CA LEU A 95 -14.80 -9.23 19.74
C LEU A 95 -16.30 -9.48 19.58
N PHE A 96 -16.72 -9.89 18.40
CA PHE A 96 -18.12 -10.12 18.07
C PHE A 96 -18.36 -11.61 17.79
N ASP A 97 -19.56 -12.08 18.10
CA ASP A 97 -19.97 -13.47 17.86
C ASP A 97 -20.06 -13.82 16.37
N THR A 98 -20.18 -12.81 15.52
CA THR A 98 -20.28 -13.01 14.06
C THR A 98 -18.95 -12.69 13.37
N TYR A 99 -18.47 -13.64 12.56
CA TYR A 99 -17.30 -13.47 11.72
C TYR A 99 -17.34 -12.20 10.87
N VAL A 100 -18.49 -11.93 10.23
CA VAL A 100 -18.69 -10.76 9.36
C VAL A 100 -18.46 -9.45 10.11
N ALA A 101 -18.93 -9.35 11.37
CA ALA A 101 -18.74 -8.15 12.18
C ALA A 101 -17.25 -7.92 12.53
N ASN A 102 -16.51 -8.99 12.84
CA ASN A 102 -15.08 -8.91 13.11
C ASN A 102 -14.31 -8.46 11.86
N VAL A 103 -14.60 -9.04 10.69
CA VAL A 103 -13.97 -8.64 9.41
C VAL A 103 -14.32 -7.19 9.04
N ALA A 104 -15.57 -6.77 9.26
CA ALA A 104 -15.99 -5.40 9.03
C ALA A 104 -15.21 -4.42 9.93
N LEU A 105 -15.03 -4.77 11.21
CA LEU A 105 -14.21 -3.97 12.13
C LEU A 105 -12.76 -3.85 11.65
N LEU A 106 -12.13 -4.95 11.23
CA LEU A 106 -10.78 -4.94 10.67
C LEU A 106 -10.70 -4.04 9.42
N ALA A 107 -11.69 -4.13 8.53
CA ALA A 107 -11.76 -3.29 7.33
C ALA A 107 -11.87 -1.79 7.67
N VAL A 108 -12.69 -1.44 8.68
CA VAL A 108 -12.83 -0.05 9.17
C VAL A 108 -11.52 0.44 9.77
N ILE A 109 -10.86 -0.35 10.61
CA ILE A 109 -9.56 -0.01 11.20
C ILE A 109 -8.52 0.26 10.10
N SER A 110 -8.43 -0.64 9.11
CA SER A 110 -7.50 -0.50 8.00
C SER A 110 -7.78 0.75 7.16
N TYR A 111 -9.06 1.07 6.92
CA TYR A 111 -9.46 2.30 6.25
C TYR A 111 -9.04 3.55 7.04
N LEU A 112 -9.30 3.58 8.36
CA LEU A 112 -8.93 4.68 9.24
C LEU A 112 -7.40 4.85 9.32
N ALA A 113 -6.64 3.75 9.35
CA ALA A 113 -5.18 3.80 9.27
C ALA A 113 -4.69 4.45 7.97
N GLY A 114 -5.36 4.17 6.84
CA GLY A 114 -5.10 4.85 5.56
C GLY A 114 -5.40 6.35 5.62
N VAL A 115 -6.50 6.75 6.28
CA VAL A 115 -6.84 8.16 6.49
C VAL A 115 -5.79 8.86 7.37
N LEU A 116 -5.34 8.22 8.44
CA LEU A 116 -4.24 8.72 9.27
C LEU A 116 -2.95 8.85 8.45
N GLY A 117 -2.62 7.85 7.63
CA GLY A 117 -1.48 7.89 6.73
C GLY A 117 -1.54 9.11 5.79
N TYR A 118 -2.71 9.38 5.20
CA TYR A 118 -2.91 10.57 4.35
C TYR A 118 -2.61 11.86 5.11
N TYR A 119 -3.14 12.04 6.33
CA TYR A 119 -2.89 13.22 7.15
C TYR A 119 -1.42 13.34 7.56
N ILE A 120 -0.78 12.24 7.96
CA ILE A 120 0.65 12.23 8.27
C ILE A 120 1.46 12.68 7.05
N GLY A 121 1.17 12.18 5.87
CA GLY A 121 1.84 12.57 4.63
C GLY A 121 1.64 14.04 4.28
N ALA A 122 0.42 14.54 4.39
CA ALA A 122 0.10 15.94 4.18
C ALA A 122 0.87 16.84 5.17
N TYR A 123 0.87 16.48 6.46
CA TYR A 123 1.55 17.22 7.52
C TYR A 123 3.08 17.20 7.34
N LEU A 124 3.69 16.04 7.11
CA LEU A 124 5.13 15.93 6.89
C LEU A 124 5.62 16.76 5.69
N SER A 125 4.78 16.95 4.68
CA SER A 125 5.15 17.77 3.51
C SER A 125 5.30 19.27 3.82
N VAL A 126 4.75 19.72 4.95
CA VAL A 126 4.73 21.15 5.38
C VAL A 126 5.81 21.44 6.43
N ILE A 127 6.19 20.42 7.25
CA ILE A 127 7.17 20.60 8.33
C ILE A 127 8.54 21.04 7.77
N PRO A 128 9.17 22.10 8.31
CA PRO A 128 10.43 22.63 7.81
C PRO A 128 11.58 21.63 7.76
N VAL A 129 11.66 20.72 8.74
CA VAL A 129 12.72 19.70 8.85
C VAL A 129 12.64 18.68 7.71
N PHE A 130 11.43 18.25 7.34
CA PHE A 130 11.22 17.23 6.29
C PHE A 130 11.01 17.83 4.91
N LYS A 131 10.62 19.10 4.83
CA LYS A 131 10.37 19.83 3.58
C LYS A 131 11.51 19.73 2.55
N PRO A 132 12.82 19.86 2.90
CA PRO A 132 13.89 19.72 1.93
C PRO A 132 14.02 18.31 1.38
N TYR A 133 13.81 17.26 2.19
CA TYR A 133 13.82 15.86 1.75
C TYR A 133 12.65 15.56 0.82
N PHE A 134 11.43 15.96 1.22
CA PHE A 134 10.23 15.85 0.39
C PHE A 134 10.35 16.66 -0.90
N ALA A 135 10.88 17.89 -0.83
CA ALA A 135 11.10 18.71 -2.00
C ALA A 135 12.09 18.09 -2.98
N ARG A 136 13.16 17.46 -2.50
CA ARG A 136 14.19 16.84 -3.36
C ARG A 136 13.65 15.61 -4.11
N TYR A 137 12.85 14.75 -3.44
CA TYR A 137 12.38 13.49 -4.01
C TYR A 137 10.98 13.58 -4.62
N ILE A 138 10.04 14.26 -3.96
CA ILE A 138 8.63 14.31 -4.40
C ILE A 138 8.37 15.45 -5.37
N ARG A 139 9.04 16.61 -5.24
CA ARG A 139 8.78 17.79 -6.10
C ARG A 139 8.90 17.47 -7.59
N ARG A 140 9.88 16.64 -7.98
CA ARG A 140 10.08 16.21 -9.37
C ARG A 140 8.91 15.36 -9.89
N TYR A 141 8.29 14.58 -9.02
CA TYR A 141 7.23 13.63 -9.38
C TYR A 141 5.85 14.04 -8.86
N LYS A 142 5.74 15.18 -8.16
CA LYS A 142 4.51 15.63 -7.51
C LYS A 142 3.31 15.66 -8.45
N ASN A 143 3.47 16.26 -9.63
CA ASN A 143 2.40 16.36 -10.62
C ASN A 143 2.00 14.99 -11.18
N LEU A 144 2.99 14.10 -11.39
CA LEU A 144 2.76 12.74 -11.84
C LEU A 144 2.03 11.93 -10.77
N LEU A 145 2.53 11.96 -9.53
CA LEU A 145 1.92 11.28 -8.38
C LEU A 145 0.50 11.77 -8.13
N ARG A 146 0.27 13.08 -8.21
CA ARG A 146 -1.07 13.66 -8.06
C ARG A 146 -2.02 13.24 -9.18
N ARG A 147 -1.53 13.15 -10.41
CA ARG A 147 -2.33 12.69 -11.56
C ARG A 147 -2.74 11.22 -11.44
N TYR A 148 -1.85 10.38 -10.94
CA TYR A 148 -2.07 8.94 -10.78
C TYR A 148 -2.45 8.54 -9.34
N ALA A 149 -2.71 9.51 -8.45
CA ALA A 149 -3.01 9.27 -7.05
C ALA A 149 -4.17 8.27 -6.85
N GLY A 150 -5.27 8.44 -7.58
CA GLY A 150 -6.41 7.53 -7.51
C GLY A 150 -6.03 6.10 -7.88
N PHE A 151 -5.28 5.91 -8.95
CA PHE A 151 -4.79 4.60 -9.38
C PHE A 151 -3.85 3.96 -8.33
N LEU A 152 -2.95 4.75 -7.74
CA LEU A 152 -2.06 4.28 -6.68
C LEU A 152 -2.83 3.83 -5.44
N ILE A 153 -3.89 4.56 -5.06
CA ILE A 153 -4.73 4.19 -3.91
C ILE A 153 -5.42 2.85 -4.18
N VAL A 154 -6.01 2.66 -5.37
CA VAL A 154 -6.67 1.40 -5.76
C VAL A 154 -5.68 0.24 -5.73
N ILE A 155 -4.50 0.41 -6.34
CA ILE A 155 -3.46 -0.63 -6.30
C ILE A 155 -3.10 -0.96 -4.84
N GLY A 156 -2.79 0.03 -4.00
CA GLY A 156 -2.45 -0.21 -2.61
C GLY A 156 -3.59 -0.82 -1.79
N ALA A 157 -4.84 -0.52 -2.16
CA ALA A 157 -6.00 -1.09 -1.49
C ALA A 157 -6.20 -2.57 -1.81
N VAL A 158 -5.96 -2.98 -3.06
CA VAL A 158 -6.27 -4.34 -3.57
C VAL A 158 -5.06 -5.28 -3.48
N THR A 159 -3.84 -4.74 -3.71
CA THR A 159 -2.62 -5.55 -3.72
C THR A 159 -1.95 -5.63 -2.33
N PRO A 160 -0.99 -6.55 -2.11
CA PRO A 160 -0.24 -6.66 -0.86
C PRO A 160 0.81 -5.54 -0.68
N VAL A 161 0.65 -4.41 -1.35
CA VAL A 161 1.49 -3.22 -1.16
C VAL A 161 1.06 -2.48 0.10
N PRO A 162 2.00 -1.89 0.87
CA PRO A 162 1.69 -1.12 2.07
C PRO A 162 0.72 0.04 1.79
N PHE A 163 -0.55 -0.14 2.17
CA PHE A 163 -1.62 0.82 1.86
C PHE A 163 -1.41 2.17 2.54
N SER A 164 -1.07 2.19 3.83
CA SER A 164 -0.83 3.41 4.58
C SER A 164 0.35 4.21 4.04
N ALA A 165 1.40 3.53 3.52
CA ALA A 165 2.51 4.21 2.85
C ALA A 165 2.07 4.93 1.56
N ILE A 166 1.20 4.29 0.76
CA ILE A 166 0.62 4.93 -0.43
C ILE A 166 -0.27 6.10 -0.03
N CYS A 167 -1.10 5.95 1.00
CA CYS A 167 -1.93 7.04 1.52
C CYS A 167 -1.08 8.23 1.99
N MET A 168 0.03 7.97 2.69
CA MET A 168 1.00 8.99 3.10
C MET A 168 1.63 9.69 1.89
N LEU A 169 2.04 8.94 0.87
CA LEU A 169 2.60 9.49 -0.36
C LEU A 169 1.58 10.38 -1.09
N VAL A 170 0.33 9.94 -1.19
CA VAL A 170 -0.75 10.70 -1.83
C VAL A 170 -1.08 11.96 -1.03
N GLY A 171 -1.15 11.87 0.31
CA GLY A 171 -1.34 13.01 1.20
C GLY A 171 -0.27 14.09 1.00
N ALA A 172 1.00 13.69 0.86
CA ALA A 172 2.12 14.61 0.61
C ALA A 172 2.02 15.36 -0.74
N THR A 173 1.21 14.89 -1.69
CA THR A 173 0.97 15.57 -2.96
C THR A 173 -0.13 16.63 -2.92
N ASN A 174 -0.84 16.79 -1.79
CA ASN A 174 -2.05 17.59 -1.66
C ASN A 174 -3.15 17.13 -2.63
N PHE A 175 -3.37 15.82 -2.75
CA PHE A 175 -4.49 15.27 -3.49
C PHE A 175 -5.82 15.61 -2.79
N ASN A 176 -6.91 15.73 -3.54
CA ASN A 176 -8.20 16.09 -2.95
C ASN A 176 -8.67 15.05 -1.93
N PHE A 177 -8.91 15.47 -0.69
CA PHE A 177 -9.26 14.59 0.42
C PHE A 177 -10.59 13.84 0.20
N LYS A 178 -11.61 14.52 -0.36
CA LYS A 178 -12.91 13.87 -0.65
C LYS A 178 -12.75 12.75 -1.68
N SER A 179 -11.99 13.00 -2.74
CA SER A 179 -11.68 11.98 -3.74
C SER A 179 -10.85 10.83 -3.15
N PHE A 180 -9.90 11.15 -2.26
CA PHE A 180 -9.13 10.16 -1.52
C PHE A 180 -10.05 9.23 -0.71
N LEU A 181 -10.97 9.77 0.10
CA LEU A 181 -11.88 8.99 0.93
C LEU A 181 -12.72 8.02 0.09
N LEU A 182 -13.29 8.51 -1.03
CA LEU A 182 -14.12 7.67 -1.91
C LEU A 182 -13.31 6.53 -2.54
N ILE A 183 -12.11 6.83 -3.02
CA ILE A 183 -11.27 5.80 -3.66
C ILE A 183 -10.73 4.82 -2.62
N ALA A 184 -10.38 5.29 -1.42
CA ALA A 184 -9.89 4.46 -0.32
C ALA A 184 -10.92 3.42 0.15
N LEU A 185 -12.23 3.62 -0.11
CA LEU A 185 -13.27 2.61 0.13
C LEU A 185 -13.01 1.29 -0.63
N THR A 186 -12.22 1.30 -1.70
CA THR A 186 -11.82 0.06 -2.38
C THR A 186 -11.07 -0.90 -1.47
N ARG A 187 -10.55 -0.44 -0.32
CA ARG A 187 -9.95 -1.29 0.71
C ARG A 187 -10.95 -2.31 1.27
N PHE A 188 -12.23 -1.93 1.39
CA PHE A 188 -13.29 -2.85 1.84
C PHE A 188 -13.48 -4.03 0.89
N LEU A 189 -13.29 -3.82 -0.43
CA LEU A 189 -13.38 -4.91 -1.42
C LEU A 189 -12.34 -6.00 -1.16
N ARG A 190 -11.13 -5.63 -0.74
CA ARG A 190 -10.10 -6.60 -0.39
C ARG A 190 -10.54 -7.49 0.78
N PHE A 191 -11.01 -6.89 1.88
CA PHE A 191 -11.50 -7.65 3.03
C PHE A 191 -12.71 -8.53 2.68
N ALA A 192 -13.66 -8.01 1.90
CA ALA A 192 -14.80 -8.78 1.41
C ALA A 192 -14.35 -9.96 0.55
N PHE A 193 -13.38 -9.76 -0.36
CA PHE A 193 -12.86 -10.81 -1.22
C PHE A 193 -12.16 -11.92 -0.41
N TYR A 194 -11.29 -11.56 0.54
CA TYR A 194 -10.61 -12.54 1.39
C TYR A 194 -11.59 -13.27 2.30
N SER A 195 -12.55 -12.54 2.89
CA SER A 195 -13.60 -13.15 3.71
C SER A 195 -14.43 -14.14 2.94
N ALA A 196 -14.81 -13.81 1.71
CA ALA A 196 -15.55 -14.72 0.83
C ALA A 196 -14.70 -15.92 0.42
N ALA A 197 -13.42 -15.70 0.07
CA ALA A 197 -12.51 -16.78 -0.31
C ALA A 197 -12.32 -17.79 0.83
N LEU A 198 -12.13 -17.33 2.07
CA LEU A 198 -11.99 -18.22 3.24
C LEU A 198 -13.29 -18.95 3.59
N PHE A 199 -14.45 -18.36 3.29
CA PHE A 199 -15.74 -18.99 3.57
C PHE A 199 -16.10 -20.09 2.57
N TYR A 200 -15.60 -20.02 1.33
CA TYR A 200 -15.92 -20.97 0.24
C TYR A 200 -14.85 -22.05 0.03
N PHE A 201 -13.65 -21.88 0.55
CA PHE A 201 -12.53 -22.81 0.43
C PHE A 201 -12.03 -23.27 1.79
#